data_45da1ff189b5ed8f12de199980b5ef75
#
_entry.id   45da1ff189b5ed8f12de199980b5ef75
#
_cell.length_a   1.000
_cell.length_b   1.000
_cell.length_c   1.000
_cell.angle_alpha   90.00
_cell.angle_beta   90.00
_cell.angle_gamma   90.00
#
_symmetry.space_group_name_H-M   'P 1'
#
loop_
_entity.id
_entity.type
_entity.pdbx_description
1 polymer ?
#
loop_
_entity_poly.entity_id
_entity_poly.type
_entity_poly.pdbx_seq_one_letter_code
_entity_poly.pdbx_strand_id
1 'polypeptide(L)'
;ERGFGDFEMRPDTKSVKILTWQSGTALVVCDYLHHDGSPVEEAPRSVLRKQLDRLGKQKIKAFMASELEFLLFDQTYSEAFDAGYQNLRPSSDYRIDYHILQPGRDESIIRTMRNELTASGIPVECSKGEWSRGQHEVNVEYAEALETADRHVIFKQAIKDIAHNGGKSASFIPKFAEEEAGNSCHIHISLQKNGKNIFWDFQKKKPSKTFQHFLGGLLKYSPELCLFYAPSINAYKRYQSGSWAPTRMAWSMDNRTVGFRIVGHGQSFRIENRMPGADANPYLAFAAMIASGLAGIEEKISCPEAYEGNAYSDESLPALPSSLEQATDLLNKSTLAKTVLGSKVVDFYVHTARLEAKAFASAVTDWERKRYFERI
;
A
#
# COMPACT_ATOMS: atom_id res chain seq x y z
N GLU A 1 -10.99 20.55 18.09
CA GLU A 1 -11.35 21.97 18.20
C GLU A 1 -12.83 22.27 17.94
N ARG A 2 -13.59 21.35 17.32
CA ARG A 2 -15.02 21.50 16.98
C ARG A 2 -15.98 20.71 17.91
N GLY A 3 -15.50 20.19 19.05
CA GLY A 3 -16.34 19.60 20.08
C GLY A 3 -16.97 18.24 19.73
N PHE A 4 -16.24 17.34 19.05
CA PHE A 4 -16.66 15.95 18.78
C PHE A 4 -17.98 15.82 18.02
N GLY A 5 -18.23 16.70 17.04
CA GLY A 5 -19.42 16.61 16.17
C GLY A 5 -19.40 15.37 15.29
N ASP A 6 -20.57 14.84 14.98
CA ASP A 6 -20.76 13.66 14.14
C ASP A 6 -20.66 13.99 12.64
N PHE A 7 -20.35 12.96 11.86
CA PHE A 7 -20.51 12.95 10.42
C PHE A 7 -21.65 12.01 10.02
N GLU A 8 -22.27 12.30 8.88
CA GLU A 8 -23.21 11.38 8.27
C GLU A 8 -22.46 10.30 7.48
N MET A 9 -22.94 9.05 7.56
CA MET A 9 -22.42 7.94 6.75
C MET A 9 -23.43 7.56 5.68
N ARG A 10 -23.02 7.70 4.41
CA ARG A 10 -23.82 7.27 3.26
C ARG A 10 -23.28 5.96 2.71
N PRO A 11 -24.04 4.84 2.80
CA PRO A 11 -23.61 3.55 2.31
C PRO A 11 -23.49 3.56 0.78
N ASP A 12 -22.38 3.02 0.26
CA ASP A 12 -22.24 2.69 -1.16
C ASP A 12 -22.74 1.28 -1.40
N THR A 13 -23.97 1.15 -1.87
CA THR A 13 -24.64 -0.16 -2.06
C THR A 13 -23.91 -1.06 -3.06
N LYS A 14 -23.04 -0.51 -3.92
CA LYS A 14 -22.19 -1.30 -4.83
C LYS A 14 -21.06 -2.03 -4.12
N SER A 15 -20.71 -1.58 -2.93
CA SER A 15 -19.63 -2.17 -2.11
C SER A 15 -20.10 -3.29 -1.18
N VAL A 16 -21.40 -3.60 -1.14
CA VAL A 16 -21.97 -4.64 -0.27
C VAL A 16 -21.30 -5.98 -0.51
N LYS A 17 -20.82 -6.62 0.56
CA LYS A 17 -20.25 -7.96 0.57
C LYS A 17 -20.90 -8.79 1.68
N ILE A 18 -21.25 -10.03 1.37
CA ILE A 18 -21.62 -11.01 2.38
C ILE A 18 -20.32 -11.61 2.92
N LEU A 19 -20.08 -11.47 4.23
CA LEU A 19 -18.87 -11.98 4.87
C LEU A 19 -19.07 -13.48 5.19
N THR A 20 -18.60 -14.36 4.32
CA THR A 20 -18.84 -15.80 4.46
C THR A 20 -18.10 -16.41 5.65
N TRP A 21 -17.02 -15.78 6.13
CA TRP A 21 -16.30 -16.16 7.36
C TRP A 21 -16.99 -15.68 8.66
N GLN A 22 -18.04 -14.83 8.55
CA GLN A 22 -18.86 -14.37 9.66
C GLN A 22 -20.34 -14.61 9.36
N SER A 23 -20.89 -15.69 9.88
CA SER A 23 -22.28 -16.09 9.60
C SER A 23 -23.28 -14.96 9.86
N GLY A 24 -24.20 -14.74 8.92
CA GLY A 24 -25.28 -13.75 9.04
C GLY A 24 -24.82 -12.29 8.91
N THR A 25 -23.59 -12.02 8.44
CA THR A 25 -23.02 -10.69 8.39
C THR A 25 -22.84 -10.18 6.96
N ALA A 26 -23.24 -8.93 6.73
CA ALA A 26 -22.93 -8.19 5.51
C ALA A 26 -22.16 -6.91 5.86
N LEU A 27 -21.21 -6.54 5.01
CA LEU A 27 -20.42 -5.32 5.12
C LEU A 27 -20.75 -4.39 3.97
N VAL A 28 -20.85 -3.09 4.26
CA VAL A 28 -20.95 -2.03 3.26
C VAL A 28 -19.97 -0.91 3.59
N VAL A 29 -19.26 -0.43 2.58
CA VAL A 29 -18.37 0.73 2.73
C VAL A 29 -19.22 2.00 2.61
N CYS A 30 -18.98 2.97 3.51
CA CYS A 30 -19.71 4.23 3.53
C CYS A 30 -18.80 5.41 3.17
N ASP A 31 -19.37 6.40 2.50
CA ASP A 31 -18.76 7.72 2.36
C ASP A 31 -19.14 8.61 3.54
N TYR A 32 -18.20 9.39 4.07
CA TYR A 32 -18.45 10.37 5.12
C TYR A 32 -18.88 11.71 4.52
N LEU A 33 -19.96 12.28 5.08
CA LEU A 33 -20.53 13.55 4.66
C LEU A 33 -20.66 14.50 5.86
N HIS A 34 -20.58 15.79 5.58
CA HIS A 34 -21.05 16.82 6.48
C HIS A 34 -22.58 16.88 6.49
N HIS A 35 -23.19 17.52 7.48
CA HIS A 35 -24.66 17.67 7.59
C HIS A 35 -25.32 18.43 6.42
N ASP A 36 -24.55 19.18 5.64
CA ASP A 36 -25.01 19.82 4.40
C ASP A 36 -24.93 18.88 3.17
N GLY A 37 -24.55 17.62 3.38
CA GLY A 37 -24.42 16.60 2.34
C GLY A 37 -23.10 16.69 1.54
N SER A 38 -22.23 17.65 1.83
CA SER A 38 -20.91 17.74 1.20
C SER A 38 -19.96 16.63 1.71
N PRO A 39 -19.08 16.10 0.85
CA PRO A 39 -18.11 15.09 1.28
C PRO A 39 -17.11 15.63 2.31
N VAL A 40 -16.75 14.80 3.31
CA VAL A 40 -15.59 15.08 4.17
C VAL A 40 -14.34 14.91 3.31
N GLU A 41 -13.67 16.00 2.98
CA GLU A 41 -12.57 16.03 2.02
C GLU A 41 -11.36 15.20 2.49
N GLU A 42 -11.11 15.16 3.80
CA GLU A 42 -10.00 14.46 4.45
C GLU A 42 -10.22 12.94 4.53
N ALA A 43 -11.45 12.46 4.35
CA ALA A 43 -11.73 11.03 4.36
C ALA A 43 -10.97 10.32 3.22
N PRO A 44 -10.23 9.23 3.49
CA PRO A 44 -9.38 8.58 2.49
C PRO A 44 -10.11 8.25 1.18
N ARG A 45 -11.34 7.73 1.29
CA ARG A 45 -12.16 7.37 0.14
C ARG A 45 -12.57 8.59 -0.69
N SER A 46 -12.83 9.73 -0.05
CA SER A 46 -13.11 11.02 -0.72
C SER A 46 -11.88 11.52 -1.48
N VAL A 47 -10.69 11.39 -0.89
CA VAL A 47 -9.42 11.76 -1.56
C VAL A 47 -9.23 10.95 -2.84
N LEU A 48 -9.48 9.63 -2.83
CA LEU A 48 -9.39 8.80 -4.02
C LEU A 48 -10.46 9.18 -5.06
N ARG A 49 -11.73 9.32 -4.65
CA ARG A 49 -12.82 9.72 -5.54
C ARG A 49 -12.51 11.01 -6.30
N LYS A 50 -11.95 12.00 -5.62
CA LYS A 50 -11.52 13.27 -6.24
C LYS A 50 -10.53 13.05 -7.40
N GLN A 51 -9.59 12.12 -7.26
CA GLN A 51 -8.63 11.81 -8.34
C GLN A 51 -9.29 11.00 -9.48
N LEU A 52 -10.20 10.08 -9.12
CA LEU A 52 -10.95 9.32 -10.12
C LEU A 52 -11.88 10.22 -10.96
N ASP A 53 -12.47 11.25 -10.35
CA ASP A 53 -13.27 12.24 -11.07
C ASP A 53 -12.42 13.05 -12.06
N ARG A 54 -11.15 13.36 -11.72
CA ARG A 54 -10.21 14.00 -12.66
C ARG A 54 -9.95 13.10 -13.89
N LEU A 55 -9.74 11.80 -13.69
CA LEU A 55 -9.61 10.82 -14.78
C LEU A 55 -10.92 10.71 -15.59
N GLY A 56 -12.05 10.65 -14.89
CA GLY A 56 -13.37 10.53 -15.51
C GLY A 56 -13.71 11.67 -16.48
N LYS A 57 -13.30 12.90 -16.17
CA LYS A 57 -13.41 14.06 -17.08
C LYS A 57 -12.72 13.83 -18.42
N GLN A 58 -11.68 13.01 -18.45
CA GLN A 58 -10.94 12.63 -19.66
C GLN A 58 -11.43 11.29 -20.27
N LYS A 59 -12.49 10.69 -19.71
CA LYS A 59 -13.00 9.37 -20.06
C LYS A 59 -11.95 8.25 -19.89
N ILE A 60 -11.11 8.40 -18.88
CA ILE A 60 -10.06 7.43 -18.52
C ILE A 60 -10.46 6.74 -17.22
N LYS A 61 -10.20 5.44 -17.12
CA LYS A 61 -10.35 4.63 -15.92
C LYS A 61 -8.99 4.14 -15.46
N ALA A 62 -8.76 4.15 -14.16
CA ALA A 62 -7.60 3.50 -13.55
C ALA A 62 -7.99 2.08 -13.11
N PHE A 63 -7.22 1.08 -13.55
CA PHE A 63 -7.26 -0.28 -13.05
C PHE A 63 -6.05 -0.50 -12.18
N MET A 64 -6.29 -1.02 -10.97
CA MET A 64 -5.25 -1.16 -9.95
C MET A 64 -5.32 -2.52 -9.29
N ALA A 65 -4.20 -2.95 -8.72
CA ALA A 65 -4.09 -4.11 -7.84
C ALA A 65 -3.15 -3.77 -6.68
N SER A 66 -3.29 -4.49 -5.58
CA SER A 66 -2.35 -4.45 -4.46
C SER A 66 -1.91 -5.88 -4.11
N GLU A 67 -0.61 -6.12 -4.16
CA GLU A 67 0.03 -7.33 -3.62
C GLU A 67 0.29 -7.06 -2.14
N LEU A 68 -0.41 -7.77 -1.25
CA LEU A 68 -0.38 -7.47 0.17
C LEU A 68 0.22 -8.61 0.96
N GLU A 69 1.36 -8.34 1.57
CA GLU A 69 2.10 -9.27 2.41
C GLU A 69 1.70 -9.13 3.88
N PHE A 70 1.73 -10.25 4.61
CA PHE A 70 1.48 -10.29 6.04
C PHE A 70 2.27 -11.41 6.71
N LEU A 71 2.47 -11.27 8.02
CA LEU A 71 3.07 -12.30 8.86
C LEU A 71 1.96 -13.06 9.60
N LEU A 72 2.08 -14.36 9.67
CA LEU A 72 1.24 -15.26 10.44
C LEU A 72 2.03 -15.79 11.63
N PHE A 73 1.44 -15.71 12.83
CA PHE A 73 2.02 -16.16 14.10
C PHE A 73 1.20 -17.27 14.71
N ASP A 74 1.87 -18.18 15.44
CA ASP A 74 1.23 -19.30 16.15
C ASP A 74 0.42 -18.84 17.36
N GLN A 75 0.76 -17.67 17.95
CA GLN A 75 0.00 -17.08 19.05
C GLN A 75 -1.28 -16.43 18.54
N THR A 76 -2.33 -16.55 19.34
CA THR A 76 -3.55 -15.76 19.22
C THR A 76 -3.28 -14.28 19.52
N TYR A 77 -4.22 -13.40 19.16
CA TYR A 77 -4.07 -11.96 19.49
C TYR A 77 -4.03 -11.72 21.01
N SER A 78 -4.76 -12.51 21.81
CA SER A 78 -4.74 -12.37 23.27
C SER A 78 -3.39 -12.81 23.86
N GLU A 79 -2.85 -13.94 23.42
CA GLU A 79 -1.52 -14.38 23.85
C GLU A 79 -0.42 -13.40 23.41
N ALA A 80 -0.53 -12.84 22.21
CA ALA A 80 0.39 -11.82 21.73
C ALA A 80 0.32 -10.53 22.58
N PHE A 81 -0.90 -10.11 22.97
CA PHE A 81 -1.12 -8.96 23.86
C PHE A 81 -0.51 -9.21 25.24
N ASP A 82 -0.78 -10.38 25.85
CA ASP A 82 -0.27 -10.75 27.17
C ASP A 82 1.27 -10.85 27.20
N ALA A 83 1.88 -11.24 26.06
CA ALA A 83 3.34 -11.26 25.86
C ALA A 83 3.95 -9.86 25.57
N GLY A 84 3.14 -8.80 25.54
CA GLY A 84 3.60 -7.47 25.15
C GLY A 84 4.15 -7.44 23.70
N TYR A 85 3.62 -8.30 22.84
CA TYR A 85 4.05 -8.49 21.44
C TYR A 85 5.53 -8.89 21.28
N GLN A 86 6.10 -9.52 22.31
CA GLN A 86 7.47 -10.02 22.30
C GLN A 86 7.51 -11.54 22.18
N ASN A 87 8.61 -12.06 21.64
CA ASN A 87 8.85 -13.51 21.51
C ASN A 87 7.74 -14.26 20.75
N LEU A 88 7.09 -13.58 19.81
CA LEU A 88 6.08 -14.19 18.97
C LEU A 88 6.75 -15.17 18.00
N ARG A 89 6.15 -16.36 17.86
CA ARG A 89 6.64 -17.40 16.99
C ARG A 89 5.95 -17.28 15.62
N PRO A 90 6.70 -17.01 14.55
CA PRO A 90 6.16 -17.12 13.20
C PRO A 90 5.64 -18.53 12.91
N SER A 91 4.59 -18.67 12.12
CA SER A 91 3.96 -19.98 11.79
C SER A 91 4.89 -20.93 11.03
N SER A 92 6.00 -20.42 10.50
CA SER A 92 7.05 -21.22 9.86
C SER A 92 8.42 -20.93 10.48
N ASP A 93 9.20 -22.00 10.73
CA ASP A 93 10.58 -21.91 11.22
C ASP A 93 11.59 -21.57 10.12
N TYR A 94 11.18 -21.61 8.86
CA TYR A 94 12.01 -21.38 7.67
C TYR A 94 11.48 -20.24 6.83
N ARG A 95 12.35 -19.69 5.97
CA ARG A 95 11.95 -18.86 4.84
C ARG A 95 11.17 -19.72 3.85
N ILE A 96 10.00 -19.26 3.45
CA ILE A 96 9.06 -20.06 2.66
C ILE A 96 8.88 -19.58 1.21
N ASP A 97 9.67 -18.59 0.81
CA ASP A 97 9.63 -18.04 -0.56
C ASP A 97 9.89 -19.15 -1.60
N TYR A 98 8.93 -19.35 -2.48
CA TYR A 98 8.89 -20.41 -3.49
C TYR A 98 9.10 -21.85 -2.96
N HIS A 99 8.94 -22.06 -1.65
CA HIS A 99 9.09 -23.38 -1.05
C HIS A 99 7.77 -24.15 -1.10
N ILE A 100 7.81 -25.44 -1.51
CA ILE A 100 6.58 -26.22 -1.68
C ILE A 100 6.06 -26.78 -0.34
N LEU A 101 6.95 -27.33 0.52
CA LEU A 101 6.55 -28.08 1.71
C LEU A 101 6.14 -27.20 2.88
N GLN A 102 6.84 -26.11 3.15
CA GLN A 102 6.59 -25.27 4.33
C GLN A 102 5.26 -24.52 4.27
N PRO A 103 4.89 -23.88 3.14
CA PRO A 103 3.57 -23.26 3.02
C PRO A 103 2.42 -24.26 3.19
N GLY A 104 2.64 -25.53 2.91
CA GLY A 104 1.65 -26.59 3.11
C GLY A 104 1.24 -26.78 4.57
N ARG A 105 2.07 -26.38 5.55
CA ARG A 105 1.71 -26.41 6.98
C ARG A 105 0.63 -25.39 7.33
N ASP A 106 0.64 -24.26 6.68
CA ASP A 106 -0.35 -23.20 6.86
C ASP A 106 -1.51 -23.30 5.85
N GLU A 107 -1.51 -24.30 4.96
CA GLU A 107 -2.48 -24.42 3.87
C GLU A 107 -3.94 -24.47 4.36
N SER A 108 -4.21 -25.07 5.51
CA SER A 108 -5.58 -25.11 6.05
C SER A 108 -6.14 -23.70 6.28
N ILE A 109 -5.35 -22.78 6.81
CA ILE A 109 -5.76 -21.41 7.09
C ILE A 109 -5.68 -20.54 5.84
N ILE A 110 -4.62 -20.67 5.05
CA ILE A 110 -4.43 -19.93 3.79
C ILE A 110 -5.51 -20.30 2.77
N ARG A 111 -5.86 -21.59 2.66
CA ARG A 111 -6.99 -22.06 1.83
C ARG A 111 -8.31 -21.46 2.29
N THR A 112 -8.55 -21.40 3.61
CA THR A 112 -9.74 -20.75 4.15
C THR A 112 -9.78 -19.29 3.74
N MET A 113 -8.67 -18.56 3.87
CA MET A 113 -8.57 -17.16 3.42
C MET A 113 -8.94 -17.01 1.94
N ARG A 114 -8.36 -17.83 1.06
CA ARG A 114 -8.67 -17.79 -0.38
C ARG A 114 -10.14 -18.07 -0.68
N ASN A 115 -10.68 -19.11 -0.06
CA ASN A 115 -12.05 -19.55 -0.33
C ASN A 115 -13.08 -18.53 0.18
N GLU A 116 -12.92 -18.05 1.41
CA GLU A 116 -13.84 -17.09 2.02
C GLU A 116 -13.81 -15.74 1.32
N LEU A 117 -12.63 -15.23 0.94
CA LEU A 117 -12.51 -14.02 0.14
C LEU A 117 -13.23 -14.16 -1.20
N THR A 118 -12.99 -15.28 -1.92
CA THR A 118 -13.63 -15.53 -3.22
C THR A 118 -15.15 -15.66 -3.06
N ALA A 119 -15.63 -16.41 -2.06
CA ALA A 119 -17.05 -16.56 -1.79
C ALA A 119 -17.74 -15.24 -1.41
N SER A 120 -16.98 -14.32 -0.78
CA SER A 120 -17.45 -12.96 -0.45
C SER A 120 -17.36 -11.98 -1.63
N GLY A 121 -17.04 -12.45 -2.84
CA GLY A 121 -16.93 -11.61 -4.03
C GLY A 121 -15.67 -10.76 -4.10
N ILE A 122 -14.60 -11.25 -3.48
CA ILE A 122 -13.22 -10.73 -3.58
C ILE A 122 -12.38 -11.84 -4.23
N PRO A 123 -12.34 -11.92 -5.57
CA PRO A 123 -11.70 -13.03 -6.27
C PRO A 123 -10.19 -13.02 -6.01
N VAL A 124 -9.69 -14.17 -5.58
CA VAL A 124 -8.27 -14.38 -5.32
C VAL A 124 -7.60 -14.93 -6.58
N GLU A 125 -6.50 -14.30 -6.99
CA GLU A 125 -5.67 -14.73 -8.12
C GLU A 125 -4.71 -15.84 -7.71
N CYS A 126 -3.95 -15.61 -6.63
CA CYS A 126 -2.98 -16.58 -6.12
C CYS A 126 -2.62 -16.32 -4.65
N SER A 127 -1.88 -17.26 -4.06
CA SER A 127 -1.22 -17.09 -2.76
C SER A 127 0.12 -17.78 -2.78
N LYS A 128 1.10 -17.26 -2.03
CA LYS A 128 2.41 -17.85 -1.87
C LYS A 128 3.03 -17.54 -0.51
N GLY A 129 4.03 -18.31 -0.12
CA GLY A 129 4.94 -17.95 0.95
C GLY A 129 5.94 -16.89 0.48
N GLU A 130 6.40 -16.05 1.40
CA GLU A 130 7.33 -14.96 1.16
C GLU A 130 8.69 -15.18 1.86
N TRP A 131 9.60 -14.19 1.73
CA TRP A 131 10.99 -14.32 2.16
C TRP A 131 11.16 -14.51 3.67
N SER A 132 10.32 -13.88 4.51
CA SER A 132 10.45 -14.01 5.96
C SER A 132 9.74 -15.24 6.50
N ARG A 133 10.12 -15.68 7.69
CA ARG A 133 9.45 -16.78 8.39
C ARG A 133 8.00 -16.41 8.68
N GLY A 134 7.08 -17.32 8.34
CA GLY A 134 5.65 -17.08 8.52
C GLY A 134 5.06 -15.96 7.66
N GLN A 135 5.79 -15.49 6.65
CA GLN A 135 5.31 -14.45 5.75
C GLN A 135 4.57 -15.06 4.56
N HIS A 136 3.39 -14.53 4.29
CA HIS A 136 2.51 -14.92 3.21
C HIS A 136 2.06 -13.73 2.39
N GLU A 137 1.75 -13.97 1.13
CA GLU A 137 1.10 -13.06 0.22
C GLU A 137 -0.15 -13.72 -0.35
N VAL A 138 -1.25 -13.00 -0.36
CA VAL A 138 -2.49 -13.40 -1.04
C VAL A 138 -2.89 -12.28 -1.98
N ASN A 139 -2.93 -12.57 -3.27
CA ASN A 139 -3.24 -11.60 -4.31
C ASN A 139 -4.68 -11.72 -4.75
N VAL A 140 -5.36 -10.58 -4.82
CA VAL A 140 -6.71 -10.48 -5.35
C VAL A 140 -6.67 -9.92 -6.78
N GLU A 141 -7.62 -10.34 -7.60
CA GLU A 141 -7.74 -9.86 -8.98
C GLU A 141 -7.88 -8.34 -9.02
N TYR A 142 -7.20 -7.72 -9.99
CA TYR A 142 -7.30 -6.28 -10.24
C TYR A 142 -8.71 -5.86 -10.64
N ALA A 143 -9.07 -4.63 -10.29
CA ALA A 143 -10.34 -4.02 -10.67
C ALA A 143 -10.18 -2.51 -10.90
N GLU A 144 -11.29 -1.79 -11.12
CA GLU A 144 -11.26 -0.33 -11.09
C GLU A 144 -10.79 0.16 -9.70
N ALA A 145 -10.02 1.22 -9.66
CA ALA A 145 -9.24 1.64 -8.48
C ALA A 145 -10.07 1.75 -7.18
N LEU A 146 -11.30 2.27 -7.24
CA LEU A 146 -12.14 2.38 -6.03
C LEU A 146 -12.54 1.01 -5.51
N GLU A 147 -12.95 0.11 -6.39
CA GLU A 147 -13.32 -1.25 -6.04
C GLU A 147 -12.13 -2.02 -5.46
N THR A 148 -10.94 -1.86 -6.04
CA THR A 148 -9.72 -2.48 -5.51
C THR A 148 -9.39 -1.94 -4.12
N ALA A 149 -9.53 -0.64 -3.88
CA ALA A 149 -9.29 -0.05 -2.56
C ALA A 149 -10.31 -0.56 -1.52
N ASP A 150 -11.59 -0.65 -1.88
CA ASP A 150 -12.64 -1.23 -1.03
C ASP A 150 -12.35 -2.72 -0.72
N ARG A 151 -11.98 -3.52 -1.74
CA ARG A 151 -11.57 -4.93 -1.57
C ARG A 151 -10.37 -5.08 -0.64
N HIS A 152 -9.38 -4.21 -0.76
CA HIS A 152 -8.15 -4.25 0.05
C HIS A 152 -8.45 -4.08 1.56
N VAL A 153 -9.32 -3.13 1.94
CA VAL A 153 -9.64 -2.94 3.37
C VAL A 153 -10.43 -4.11 3.94
N ILE A 154 -11.34 -4.68 3.15
CA ILE A 154 -12.10 -5.89 3.53
C ILE A 154 -11.17 -7.10 3.62
N PHE A 155 -10.25 -7.25 2.66
CA PHE A 155 -9.22 -8.28 2.67
C PHE A 155 -8.38 -8.27 3.96
N LYS A 156 -7.88 -7.10 4.38
CA LYS A 156 -7.10 -7.00 5.63
C LYS A 156 -7.89 -7.46 6.84
N GLN A 157 -9.17 -7.12 6.92
CA GLN A 157 -10.05 -7.57 8.00
C GLN A 157 -10.27 -9.09 7.93
N ALA A 158 -10.59 -9.62 6.73
CA ALA A 158 -10.81 -11.04 6.53
C ALA A 158 -9.61 -11.89 6.97
N ILE A 159 -8.39 -11.50 6.57
CA ILE A 159 -7.16 -12.20 6.97
C ILE A 159 -7.02 -12.26 8.49
N LYS A 160 -7.29 -11.16 9.18
CA LYS A 160 -7.21 -11.10 10.66
C LYS A 160 -8.28 -11.95 11.33
N ASP A 161 -9.52 -11.87 10.86
CA ASP A 161 -10.64 -12.62 11.44
C ASP A 161 -10.46 -14.13 11.23
N ILE A 162 -10.04 -14.54 10.02
CA ILE A 162 -9.80 -15.95 9.71
C ILE A 162 -8.60 -16.48 10.49
N ALA A 163 -7.54 -15.69 10.65
CA ALA A 163 -6.41 -16.05 11.49
C ALA A 163 -6.85 -16.25 12.94
N HIS A 164 -7.64 -15.31 13.49
CA HIS A 164 -8.20 -15.41 14.83
C HIS A 164 -9.05 -16.67 15.01
N ASN A 165 -9.96 -16.95 14.09
CA ASN A 165 -10.82 -18.14 14.12
C ASN A 165 -10.02 -19.44 14.01
N GLY A 166 -8.85 -19.39 13.36
CA GLY A 166 -7.90 -20.49 13.25
C GLY A 166 -6.92 -20.62 14.42
N GLY A 167 -7.10 -19.85 15.51
CA GLY A 167 -6.22 -19.89 16.69
C GLY A 167 -4.84 -19.28 16.46
N LYS A 168 -4.70 -18.40 15.47
CA LYS A 168 -3.46 -17.68 15.09
C LYS A 168 -3.67 -16.16 15.09
N SER A 169 -2.60 -15.42 14.86
CA SER A 169 -2.70 -13.98 14.59
C SER A 169 -1.96 -13.61 13.30
N ALA A 170 -2.53 -12.67 12.56
CA ALA A 170 -1.94 -12.09 11.35
C ALA A 170 -1.59 -10.62 11.56
N SER A 171 -0.41 -10.21 11.09
CA SER A 171 0.06 -8.83 11.22
C SER A 171 0.53 -8.26 9.88
N PHE A 172 0.08 -7.03 9.59
CA PHE A 172 0.50 -6.23 8.45
C PHE A 172 1.55 -5.18 8.84
N ILE A 173 2.27 -5.40 9.95
CA ILE A 173 3.36 -4.51 10.35
C ILE A 173 4.44 -4.47 9.25
N PRO A 174 4.88 -3.30 8.79
CA PRO A 174 5.84 -3.20 7.68
C PRO A 174 7.19 -3.86 7.97
N LYS A 175 7.69 -3.75 9.20
CA LYS A 175 8.97 -4.34 9.61
C LYS A 175 8.83 -4.91 11.01
N PHE A 176 8.79 -6.24 11.13
CA PHE A 176 8.60 -6.91 12.43
C PHE A 176 9.93 -7.14 13.15
N ALA A 177 10.95 -7.58 12.44
CA ALA A 177 12.27 -7.85 13.01
C ALA A 177 13.38 -7.29 12.08
N GLU A 178 14.53 -6.99 12.66
CA GLU A 178 15.65 -6.35 11.95
C GLU A 178 16.20 -7.26 10.84
N GLU A 179 16.31 -8.57 11.10
CA GLU A 179 16.91 -9.55 10.20
C GLU A 179 15.94 -10.13 9.16
N GLU A 180 14.65 -9.87 9.31
CA GLU A 180 13.62 -10.37 8.40
C GLU A 180 13.29 -9.33 7.31
N ALA A 181 12.76 -9.76 6.18
CA ALA A 181 12.21 -8.85 5.19
C ALA A 181 10.98 -8.11 5.75
N GLY A 182 10.66 -6.98 5.17
CA GLY A 182 9.44 -6.26 5.55
C GLY A 182 8.22 -6.76 4.79
N ASN A 183 7.03 -6.43 5.28
CA ASN A 183 5.78 -6.62 4.56
C ASN A 183 5.52 -5.44 3.61
N SER A 184 5.44 -5.74 2.34
CA SER A 184 5.14 -4.78 1.27
C SER A 184 3.65 -4.75 0.94
N CYS A 185 3.26 -3.69 0.26
CA CYS A 185 2.03 -3.59 -0.49
C CYS A 185 2.38 -3.03 -1.87
N HIS A 186 2.86 -3.88 -2.79
CA HIS A 186 3.15 -3.40 -4.14
C HIS A 186 1.86 -3.03 -4.84
N ILE A 187 1.82 -1.84 -5.43
CA ILE A 187 0.61 -1.32 -6.07
C ILE A 187 0.83 -1.26 -7.58
N HIS A 188 -0.02 -1.97 -8.31
CA HIS A 188 -0.03 -1.95 -9.76
C HIS A 188 -1.05 -0.95 -10.28
N ILE A 189 -0.70 -0.26 -11.38
CA ILE A 189 -1.61 0.65 -12.07
C ILE A 189 -1.48 0.51 -13.59
N SER A 190 -2.63 0.51 -14.25
CA SER A 190 -2.77 0.77 -15.67
C SER A 190 -3.93 1.72 -15.92
N LEU A 191 -3.86 2.49 -17.00
CA LEU A 191 -4.95 3.35 -17.43
C LEU A 191 -5.62 2.79 -18.68
N GLN A 192 -6.95 2.84 -18.69
CA GLN A 192 -7.74 2.37 -19.84
C GLN A 192 -8.66 3.48 -20.35
N LYS A 193 -8.82 3.52 -21.66
CA LYS A 193 -9.80 4.34 -22.37
C LYS A 193 -10.50 3.50 -23.45
N ASN A 194 -11.82 3.48 -23.43
CA ASN A 194 -12.63 2.64 -24.34
C ASN A 194 -12.20 1.15 -24.31
N GLY A 195 -11.92 0.61 -23.13
CA GLY A 195 -11.52 -0.80 -22.93
C GLY A 195 -10.08 -1.15 -23.35
N LYS A 196 -9.29 -0.18 -23.83
CA LYS A 196 -7.90 -0.40 -24.24
C LYS A 196 -6.94 0.23 -23.24
N ASN A 197 -5.86 -0.47 -22.93
CA ASN A 197 -4.75 0.04 -22.12
C ASN A 197 -4.02 1.15 -22.88
N ILE A 198 -4.05 2.39 -22.37
CA ILE A 198 -3.44 3.55 -23.00
C ILE A 198 -1.96 3.75 -22.64
N PHE A 199 -1.41 2.91 -21.78
CA PHE A 199 0.03 2.86 -21.52
C PHE A 199 0.79 2.15 -22.65
N TRP A 200 0.10 1.40 -23.50
CA TRP A 200 0.69 0.65 -24.60
C TRP A 200 0.25 1.18 -25.97
N ASP A 201 1.22 1.38 -26.85
CA ASP A 201 0.96 1.67 -28.28
C ASP A 201 0.87 0.34 -29.04
N PHE A 202 -0.36 -0.09 -29.32
CA PHE A 202 -0.63 -1.38 -29.98
C PHE A 202 -0.15 -1.44 -31.42
N GLN A 203 0.00 -0.28 -32.10
CA GLN A 203 0.52 -0.24 -33.49
C GLN A 203 2.02 -0.43 -33.49
N LYS A 204 2.73 0.27 -32.60
CA LYS A 204 4.19 0.25 -32.50
C LYS A 204 4.72 -0.86 -31.58
N LYS A 205 3.83 -1.59 -30.89
CA LYS A 205 4.15 -2.64 -29.91
C LYS A 205 5.19 -2.19 -28.86
N LYS A 206 4.97 -0.99 -28.29
CA LYS A 206 5.87 -0.38 -27.30
C LYS A 206 5.12 0.52 -26.32
N PRO A 207 5.76 0.95 -25.22
CA PRO A 207 5.21 1.94 -24.29
C PRO A 207 4.77 3.21 -25.02
N SER A 208 3.61 3.74 -24.67
CA SER A 208 3.03 4.94 -25.26
C SER A 208 3.65 6.22 -24.68
N LYS A 209 3.39 7.37 -25.31
CA LYS A 209 3.73 8.67 -24.72
C LYS A 209 2.97 8.95 -23.42
N THR A 210 1.72 8.48 -23.33
CA THR A 210 0.92 8.60 -22.10
C THR A 210 1.60 7.89 -20.93
N PHE A 211 2.11 6.68 -21.17
CA PHE A 211 2.91 5.95 -20.17
C PHE A 211 4.15 6.74 -19.75
N GLN A 212 4.93 7.25 -20.73
CA GLN A 212 6.15 7.99 -20.43
C GLN A 212 5.90 9.23 -19.56
N HIS A 213 4.85 10.00 -19.88
CA HIS A 213 4.49 11.16 -19.10
C HIS A 213 3.94 10.78 -17.71
N PHE A 214 3.11 9.75 -17.63
CA PHE A 214 2.57 9.26 -16.34
C PHE A 214 3.71 8.81 -15.42
N LEU A 215 4.63 8.00 -15.93
CA LEU A 215 5.80 7.53 -15.17
C LEU A 215 6.75 8.68 -14.81
N GLY A 216 6.95 9.66 -15.71
CA GLY A 216 7.70 10.88 -15.41
C GLY A 216 7.10 11.66 -14.23
N GLY A 217 5.77 11.74 -14.16
CA GLY A 217 5.05 12.33 -13.02
C GLY A 217 5.23 11.54 -11.73
N LEU A 218 5.14 10.21 -11.80
CA LEU A 218 5.40 9.34 -10.64
C LEU A 218 6.83 9.56 -10.10
N LEU A 219 7.84 9.54 -10.95
CA LEU A 219 9.23 9.73 -10.55
C LEU A 219 9.47 11.09 -9.90
N LYS A 220 8.85 12.15 -10.43
CA LYS A 220 9.00 13.52 -9.92
C LYS A 220 8.31 13.71 -8.58
N TYR A 221 7.08 13.24 -8.44
CA TYR A 221 6.20 13.62 -7.35
C TYR A 221 6.02 12.58 -6.23
N SER A 222 6.40 11.31 -6.46
CA SER A 222 6.25 10.29 -5.42
C SER A 222 7.07 10.56 -4.14
N PRO A 223 8.27 11.15 -4.17
CA PRO A 223 8.95 11.52 -2.94
C PRO A 223 8.16 12.50 -2.08
N GLU A 224 7.46 13.47 -2.70
CA GLU A 224 6.62 14.44 -1.99
C GLU A 224 5.35 13.82 -1.40
N LEU A 225 4.88 12.70 -1.96
CA LEU A 225 3.69 11.96 -1.55
C LEU A 225 4.02 10.67 -0.79
N CYS A 226 5.29 10.46 -0.42
CA CYS A 226 5.77 9.24 0.22
C CYS A 226 5.04 8.93 1.53
N LEU A 227 4.58 9.96 2.26
CA LEU A 227 3.76 9.77 3.47
C LEU A 227 2.52 8.89 3.23
N PHE A 228 1.94 8.90 2.03
CA PHE A 228 0.78 8.06 1.70
C PHE A 228 1.16 6.61 1.35
N TYR A 229 2.43 6.35 1.07
CA TYR A 229 2.97 5.01 0.82
C TYR A 229 3.56 4.38 2.09
N ALA A 230 4.08 5.20 2.98
CA ALA A 230 4.76 4.81 4.21
C ALA A 230 4.27 5.70 5.39
N PRO A 231 3.04 5.43 5.92
CA PRO A 231 2.38 6.34 6.86
C PRO A 231 2.85 6.21 8.31
N SER A 232 3.61 5.18 8.65
CA SER A 232 4.08 4.92 10.01
C SER A 232 5.59 5.03 10.14
N ILE A 233 6.09 5.25 11.36
CA ILE A 233 7.52 5.22 11.68
C ILE A 233 8.14 3.88 11.29
N ASN A 234 7.39 2.79 11.49
CA ASN A 234 7.85 1.45 11.20
C ASN A 234 8.06 1.21 9.69
N ALA A 235 7.26 1.84 8.83
CA ALA A 235 7.35 1.67 7.38
C ALA A 235 8.72 2.04 6.81
N TYR A 236 9.38 3.07 7.35
CA TYR A 236 10.71 3.52 6.90
C TYR A 236 11.83 2.55 7.25
N LYS A 237 11.62 1.65 8.22
CA LYS A 237 12.57 0.58 8.56
C LYS A 237 12.67 -0.50 7.48
N ARG A 238 11.73 -0.51 6.50
CA ARG A 238 11.81 -1.36 5.31
C ARG A 238 12.85 -0.87 4.29
N TYR A 239 13.06 0.43 4.19
CA TYR A 239 13.91 1.06 3.17
C TYR A 239 15.40 0.87 3.48
N GLN A 240 15.87 -0.35 3.28
CA GLN A 240 17.26 -0.76 3.50
C GLN A 240 17.81 -1.45 2.25
N SER A 241 19.11 -1.28 2.01
CA SER A 241 19.78 -1.98 0.90
C SER A 241 19.63 -3.49 1.02
N GLY A 242 19.22 -4.14 -0.07
CA GLY A 242 19.02 -5.59 -0.11
C GLY A 242 17.75 -6.10 0.59
N SER A 243 16.84 -5.22 0.99
CA SER A 243 15.61 -5.56 1.72
C SER A 243 14.39 -5.83 0.81
N TRP A 244 14.55 -5.86 -0.51
CA TRP A 244 13.50 -5.91 -1.53
C TRP A 244 12.60 -4.66 -1.58
N ALA A 245 12.67 -3.75 -0.59
CA ALA A 245 12.06 -2.43 -0.65
C ALA A 245 13.03 -1.42 -1.29
N PRO A 246 12.56 -0.52 -2.17
CA PRO A 246 13.43 0.43 -2.85
C PRO A 246 13.96 1.49 -1.87
N THR A 247 15.19 1.94 -2.11
CA THR A 247 15.80 3.05 -1.37
C THR A 247 16.02 4.27 -2.28
N ARG A 248 15.88 4.08 -3.59
CA ARG A 248 16.16 5.08 -4.61
C ARG A 248 15.00 5.21 -5.60
N MET A 249 14.81 6.42 -6.10
CA MET A 249 13.82 6.72 -7.14
C MET A 249 14.40 6.45 -8.53
N ALA A 250 14.02 5.31 -9.07
CA ALA A 250 14.33 4.91 -10.45
C ALA A 250 13.19 4.04 -10.98
N TRP A 251 13.22 3.77 -12.27
CA TRP A 251 12.34 2.81 -12.91
C TRP A 251 13.13 1.90 -13.85
N SER A 252 12.63 0.69 -14.04
CA SER A 252 13.22 -0.25 -15.00
C SER A 252 12.20 -1.31 -15.41
N MET A 253 12.52 -1.99 -16.51
CA MET A 253 11.80 -3.19 -16.94
C MET A 253 12.23 -4.35 -16.05
N ASP A 254 11.24 -4.97 -15.36
CA ASP A 254 11.40 -6.19 -14.56
C ASP A 254 12.59 -6.21 -13.57
N ASN A 255 12.88 -5.07 -12.94
CA ASN A 255 13.95 -4.91 -11.95
C ASN A 255 13.33 -4.62 -10.56
N ARG A 256 13.63 -5.46 -9.56
CA ARG A 256 13.08 -5.35 -8.20
C ARG A 256 13.84 -4.41 -7.27
N THR A 257 14.94 -3.78 -7.72
CA THR A 257 15.73 -2.85 -6.88
C THR A 257 15.28 -1.39 -7.02
N VAL A 258 14.40 -1.10 -8.00
CA VAL A 258 13.91 0.26 -8.30
C VAL A 258 12.56 0.56 -7.64
N GLY A 259 12.21 1.84 -7.51
CA GLY A 259 10.92 2.29 -6.99
C GLY A 259 9.74 1.92 -7.88
N PHE A 260 9.92 1.98 -9.20
CA PHE A 260 8.90 1.62 -10.19
C PHE A 260 9.39 0.53 -11.12
N ARG A 261 8.81 -0.66 -10.97
CA ARG A 261 9.06 -1.81 -11.85
C ARG A 261 7.99 -1.86 -12.92
N ILE A 262 8.38 -2.00 -14.18
CA ILE A 262 7.46 -2.08 -15.31
C ILE A 262 7.33 -3.53 -15.73
N VAL A 263 6.11 -4.00 -15.85
CA VAL A 263 5.81 -5.41 -16.14
C VAL A 263 4.68 -5.55 -17.16
N GLY A 264 4.66 -6.71 -17.84
CA GLY A 264 3.66 -7.06 -18.83
C GLY A 264 3.93 -6.45 -20.21
N HIS A 265 2.96 -6.63 -21.09
CA HIS A 265 2.95 -6.09 -22.45
C HIS A 265 1.52 -5.99 -22.98
N GLY A 266 1.27 -5.18 -24.01
CA GLY A 266 -0.07 -5.04 -24.57
C GLY A 266 -1.09 -4.59 -23.53
N GLN A 267 -2.17 -5.36 -23.39
CA GLN A 267 -3.25 -5.06 -22.44
C GLN A 267 -2.82 -5.22 -20.98
N SER A 268 -1.83 -6.09 -20.70
CA SER A 268 -1.32 -6.33 -19.34
C SER A 268 -0.19 -5.38 -18.91
N PHE A 269 0.23 -4.46 -19.79
CA PHE A 269 1.33 -3.52 -19.50
C PHE A 269 0.95 -2.56 -18.37
N ARG A 270 1.78 -2.51 -17.30
CA ARG A 270 1.47 -1.77 -16.09
C ARG A 270 2.71 -1.31 -15.34
N ILE A 271 2.53 -0.38 -14.43
CA ILE A 271 3.52 0.12 -13.49
C ILE A 271 3.28 -0.52 -12.14
N GLU A 272 4.29 -1.11 -11.54
CA GLU A 272 4.33 -1.57 -10.16
C GLU A 272 5.08 -0.54 -9.31
N ASN A 273 4.41 0.03 -8.32
CA ASN A 273 5.01 0.87 -7.28
C ASN A 273 5.42 -0.02 -6.10
N ARG A 274 6.72 -0.11 -5.82
CA ARG A 274 7.28 -0.98 -4.79
C ARG A 274 7.53 -0.27 -3.44
N MET A 275 7.23 1.03 -3.36
CA MET A 275 7.43 1.81 -2.13
C MET A 275 6.44 1.45 -1.00
N PRO A 276 5.12 1.23 -1.27
CA PRO A 276 4.16 1.09 -0.20
C PRO A 276 4.43 -0.10 0.71
N GLY A 277 4.26 0.14 2.03
CA GLY A 277 4.25 -0.89 3.05
C GLY A 277 2.85 -1.49 3.24
N ALA A 278 2.77 -2.64 3.89
CA ALA A 278 1.50 -3.30 4.18
C ALA A 278 0.57 -2.49 5.12
N ASP A 279 1.09 -1.45 5.76
CA ASP A 279 0.35 -0.47 6.57
C ASP A 279 -0.26 0.67 5.75
N ALA A 280 0.08 0.80 4.47
CA ALA A 280 -0.46 1.85 3.61
C ALA A 280 -2.00 1.81 3.55
N ASN A 281 -2.61 3.00 3.57
CA ASN A 281 -4.02 3.14 3.30
C ASN A 281 -4.24 3.09 1.78
N PRO A 282 -4.99 2.11 1.23
CA PRO A 282 -5.09 1.92 -0.21
C PRO A 282 -5.71 3.12 -0.91
N TYR A 283 -6.70 3.79 -0.31
CA TYR A 283 -7.32 4.96 -0.91
C TYR A 283 -6.32 6.10 -1.10
N LEU A 284 -5.48 6.36 -0.09
CA LEU A 284 -4.49 7.43 -0.13
C LEU A 284 -3.34 7.10 -1.07
N ALA A 285 -2.84 5.87 -1.01
CA ALA A 285 -1.75 5.41 -1.86
C ALA A 285 -2.15 5.42 -3.35
N PHE A 286 -3.37 4.95 -3.66
CA PHE A 286 -3.89 4.99 -5.03
C PHE A 286 -4.11 6.43 -5.51
N ALA A 287 -4.69 7.28 -4.65
CA ALA A 287 -4.86 8.71 -4.96
C ALA A 287 -3.52 9.39 -5.26
N ALA A 288 -2.48 9.11 -4.47
CA ALA A 288 -1.14 9.66 -4.68
C ALA A 288 -0.54 9.24 -6.02
N MET A 289 -0.66 7.95 -6.40
CA MET A 289 -0.20 7.47 -7.71
C MET A 289 -0.97 8.14 -8.87
N ILE A 290 -2.29 8.21 -8.77
CA ILE A 290 -3.11 8.83 -9.82
C ILE A 290 -2.80 10.32 -9.93
N ALA A 291 -2.70 11.03 -8.80
CA ALA A 291 -2.38 12.46 -8.76
C ALA A 291 -1.03 12.78 -9.40
N SER A 292 0.01 12.03 -9.01
CA SER A 292 1.37 12.16 -9.57
C SER A 292 1.42 11.89 -11.07
N GLY A 293 0.80 10.78 -11.47
CA GLY A 293 0.80 10.38 -12.88
C GLY A 293 0.00 11.32 -13.78
N LEU A 294 -1.17 11.81 -13.31
CA LEU A 294 -1.95 12.82 -14.03
C LEU A 294 -1.19 14.13 -14.18
N ALA A 295 -0.53 14.62 -13.14
CA ALA A 295 0.32 15.79 -13.22
C ALA A 295 1.42 15.59 -14.27
N GLY A 296 2.02 14.40 -14.33
CA GLY A 296 2.99 14.06 -15.37
C GLY A 296 2.45 14.13 -16.79
N ILE A 297 1.20 13.69 -17.00
CA ILE A 297 0.52 13.81 -18.31
C ILE A 297 0.20 15.29 -18.63
N GLU A 298 -0.36 16.02 -17.67
CA GLU A 298 -0.77 17.43 -17.82
C GLU A 298 0.44 18.34 -18.12
N GLU A 299 1.55 18.13 -17.41
CA GLU A 299 2.82 18.87 -17.57
C GLU A 299 3.71 18.30 -18.67
N LYS A 300 3.37 17.17 -19.29
CA LYS A 300 4.17 16.45 -20.29
C LYS A 300 5.59 16.14 -19.80
N ILE A 301 5.70 15.67 -18.54
CA ILE A 301 6.99 15.37 -17.94
C ILE A 301 7.65 14.21 -18.68
N SER A 302 8.89 14.41 -19.12
CA SER A 302 9.66 13.35 -19.77
C SER A 302 10.11 12.33 -18.74
N CYS A 303 9.93 11.05 -19.06
CA CYS A 303 10.51 9.96 -18.30
C CYS A 303 12.00 9.83 -18.65
N PRO A 304 12.92 9.72 -17.69
CA PRO A 304 14.31 9.39 -17.95
C PRO A 304 14.44 7.99 -18.56
N GLU A 305 15.62 7.64 -19.05
CA GLU A 305 15.93 6.28 -19.51
C GLU A 305 15.75 5.26 -18.38
N ALA A 306 15.44 4.01 -18.76
CA ALA A 306 15.31 2.92 -17.80
C ALA A 306 16.65 2.68 -17.11
N TYR A 307 16.62 2.50 -15.80
CA TYR A 307 17.83 2.22 -15.03
C TYR A 307 18.28 0.77 -15.25
N GLU A 308 19.56 0.59 -15.53
CA GLU A 308 20.18 -0.73 -15.66
C GLU A 308 21.09 -1.01 -14.44
N GLY A 309 20.93 -2.18 -13.83
CA GLY A 309 21.77 -2.63 -12.73
C GLY A 309 21.06 -2.61 -11.36
N ASN A 310 21.86 -2.59 -10.28
CA ASN A 310 21.37 -2.61 -8.92
C ASN A 310 21.23 -1.17 -8.36
N ALA A 311 20.01 -0.70 -8.24
CA ALA A 311 19.72 0.66 -7.76
C ALA A 311 20.10 0.92 -6.30
N TYR A 312 20.27 -0.11 -5.47
CA TYR A 312 20.69 0.07 -4.08
C TYR A 312 22.08 0.68 -3.93
N SER A 313 22.98 0.38 -4.85
CA SER A 313 24.38 0.82 -4.80
C SER A 313 24.65 2.14 -5.51
N ASP A 314 23.66 2.72 -6.18
CA ASP A 314 23.84 3.94 -6.96
C ASP A 314 23.38 5.17 -6.18
N GLU A 315 24.35 5.89 -5.62
CA GLU A 315 24.12 7.13 -4.86
C GLU A 315 23.77 8.33 -5.73
N SER A 316 23.95 8.25 -7.04
CA SER A 316 23.55 9.31 -7.98
C SER A 316 22.04 9.39 -8.17
N LEU A 317 21.31 8.30 -7.88
CA LEU A 317 19.86 8.26 -7.94
C LEU A 317 19.26 9.02 -6.76
N PRO A 318 18.13 9.74 -6.95
CA PRO A 318 17.44 10.41 -5.87
C PRO A 318 17.03 9.43 -4.76
N ALA A 319 17.34 9.74 -3.51
CA ALA A 319 16.95 8.92 -2.36
C ALA A 319 15.46 9.09 -2.03
N LEU A 320 14.84 8.02 -1.55
CA LEU A 320 13.53 8.10 -0.89
C LEU A 320 13.67 8.74 0.49
N PRO A 321 12.59 9.35 1.05
CA PRO A 321 12.60 9.77 2.44
C PRO A 321 12.97 8.60 3.36
N SER A 322 13.82 8.85 4.34
CA SER A 322 14.33 7.85 5.28
C SER A 322 13.60 7.84 6.62
N SER A 323 12.69 8.79 6.84
CA SER A 323 11.89 8.86 8.08
C SER A 323 10.51 9.46 7.82
N LEU A 324 9.61 9.22 8.79
CA LEU A 324 8.26 9.79 8.78
C LEU A 324 8.31 11.32 8.79
N GLU A 325 9.23 11.92 9.55
CA GLU A 325 9.40 13.37 9.64
C GLU A 325 9.80 13.95 8.29
N GLN A 326 10.78 13.33 7.63
CA GLN A 326 11.23 13.79 6.31
C GLN A 326 10.12 13.72 5.27
N ALA A 327 9.37 12.61 5.23
CA ALA A 327 8.24 12.47 4.31
C ALA A 327 7.11 13.47 4.63
N THR A 328 6.87 13.74 5.92
CA THR A 328 5.89 14.72 6.37
C THR A 328 6.26 16.13 5.91
N ASP A 329 7.54 16.49 6.02
CA ASP A 329 8.01 17.81 5.58
C ASP A 329 7.95 17.98 4.06
N LEU A 330 8.23 16.92 3.30
CA LEU A 330 8.07 16.92 1.86
C LEU A 330 6.61 17.10 1.45
N LEU A 331 5.67 16.36 2.07
CA LEU A 331 4.24 16.53 1.81
C LEU A 331 3.76 17.94 2.16
N ASN A 332 4.19 18.47 3.31
CA ASN A 332 3.83 19.81 3.76
C ASN A 332 4.28 20.92 2.78
N LYS A 333 5.41 20.73 2.12
CA LYS A 333 5.96 21.66 1.11
C LYS A 333 5.41 21.44 -0.29
N SER A 334 4.75 20.30 -0.54
CA SER A 334 4.29 19.92 -1.89
C SER A 334 3.21 20.86 -2.41
N THR A 335 3.54 21.61 -3.45
CA THR A 335 2.58 22.43 -4.19
C THR A 335 1.59 21.54 -4.94
N LEU A 336 2.07 20.43 -5.53
CA LEU A 336 1.20 19.48 -6.21
C LEU A 336 0.14 18.95 -5.25
N ALA A 337 0.53 18.41 -4.09
CA ALA A 337 -0.41 17.83 -3.13
C ALA A 337 -1.50 18.85 -2.73
N LYS A 338 -1.11 20.07 -2.38
CA LYS A 338 -2.06 21.15 -2.01
C LYS A 338 -3.01 21.49 -3.15
N THR A 339 -2.53 21.52 -4.39
CA THR A 339 -3.35 21.83 -5.56
C THR A 339 -4.36 20.73 -5.89
N VAL A 340 -3.91 19.45 -5.89
CA VAL A 340 -4.73 18.34 -6.41
C VAL A 340 -5.55 17.61 -5.34
N LEU A 341 -5.02 17.53 -4.11
CA LEU A 341 -5.73 16.93 -2.97
C LEU A 341 -6.53 17.97 -2.20
N GLY A 342 -5.97 19.17 -2.04
CA GLY A 342 -6.49 20.28 -1.24
C GLY A 342 -5.62 20.55 0.00
N SER A 343 -5.48 21.83 0.39
CA SER A 343 -4.67 22.21 1.54
C SER A 343 -5.17 21.58 2.84
N LYS A 344 -6.47 21.50 3.07
CA LYS A 344 -7.06 20.85 4.25
C LYS A 344 -6.63 19.38 4.38
N VAL A 345 -6.66 18.63 3.27
CA VAL A 345 -6.24 17.24 3.24
C VAL A 345 -4.77 17.12 3.62
N VAL A 346 -3.90 17.93 3.00
CA VAL A 346 -2.47 17.95 3.30
C VAL A 346 -2.21 18.29 4.76
N ASP A 347 -2.84 19.35 5.27
CA ASP A 347 -2.67 19.82 6.65
C ASP A 347 -3.12 18.76 7.67
N PHE A 348 -4.21 18.04 7.38
CA PHE A 348 -4.72 16.96 8.22
C PHE A 348 -3.72 15.81 8.33
N TYR A 349 -3.21 15.28 7.21
CA TYR A 349 -2.27 14.17 7.23
C TYR A 349 -0.89 14.57 7.75
N VAL A 350 -0.42 15.76 7.46
CA VAL A 350 0.81 16.33 8.06
C VAL A 350 0.67 16.44 9.59
N HIS A 351 -0.47 16.93 10.07
CA HIS A 351 -0.74 17.02 11.51
C HIS A 351 -0.73 15.64 12.17
N THR A 352 -1.46 14.68 11.59
CA THR A 352 -1.53 13.30 12.11
C THR A 352 -0.15 12.64 12.17
N ALA A 353 0.65 12.78 11.11
CA ALA A 353 1.99 12.21 11.08
C ALA A 353 2.94 12.86 12.11
N ARG A 354 2.81 14.17 12.35
CA ARG A 354 3.56 14.86 13.40
C ARG A 354 3.18 14.40 14.81
N LEU A 355 1.92 14.09 15.05
CA LEU A 355 1.49 13.51 16.33
C LEU A 355 2.10 12.12 16.55
N GLU A 356 2.11 11.28 15.52
CA GLU A 356 2.74 9.95 15.57
C GLU A 356 4.26 10.06 15.84
N ALA A 357 4.96 10.91 15.10
CA ALA A 357 6.39 11.15 15.30
C ALA A 357 6.69 11.66 16.71
N LYS A 358 5.88 12.58 17.24
CA LYS A 358 6.01 13.10 18.61
C LYS A 358 5.78 12.02 19.65
N ALA A 359 4.78 11.17 19.46
CA ALA A 359 4.49 10.06 20.39
C ALA A 359 5.66 9.08 20.44
N PHE A 360 6.21 8.71 19.28
CA PHE A 360 7.37 7.83 19.22
C PHE A 360 8.63 8.46 19.84
N ALA A 361 8.88 9.74 19.60
CA ALA A 361 10.03 10.43 20.20
C ALA A 361 9.99 10.48 21.74
N SER A 362 8.81 10.30 22.33
CA SER A 362 8.63 10.23 23.80
C SER A 362 8.71 8.79 24.33
N ALA A 363 8.71 7.78 23.45
CA ALA A 363 8.76 6.38 23.85
C ALA A 363 10.19 5.96 24.23
N VAL A 364 10.34 5.32 25.38
CA VAL A 364 11.62 4.70 25.78
C VAL A 364 11.65 3.27 25.29
N THR A 365 12.50 3.02 24.30
CA THR A 365 12.59 1.74 23.61
C THR A 365 13.48 0.73 24.32
N ASP A 366 13.29 -0.57 24.04
CA ASP A 366 14.19 -1.61 24.56
C ASP A 366 15.63 -1.47 24.02
N TRP A 367 15.76 -0.91 22.81
CA TRP A 367 17.07 -0.62 22.24
C TRP A 367 17.85 0.39 23.10
N GLU A 368 17.21 1.46 23.57
CA GLU A 368 17.82 2.46 24.44
C GLU A 368 18.24 1.85 25.77
N ARG A 369 17.35 1.04 26.41
CA ARG A 369 17.66 0.34 27.65
C ARG A 369 18.86 -0.59 27.49
N LYS A 370 18.86 -1.43 26.44
CA LYS A 370 19.99 -2.34 26.14
C LYS A 370 21.28 -1.58 25.81
N ARG A 371 21.17 -0.43 25.15
CA ARG A 371 22.30 0.37 24.71
C ARG A 371 22.95 1.16 25.83
N TYR A 372 22.17 1.74 26.73
CA TYR A 372 22.63 2.76 27.64
C TYR A 372 22.65 2.34 29.12
N PHE A 373 21.94 1.28 29.53
CA PHE A 373 21.73 0.94 30.95
C PHE A 373 23.01 0.86 31.78
N GLU A 374 24.07 0.27 31.24
CA GLU A 374 25.37 0.16 31.93
C GLU A 374 26.48 1.05 31.34
N ARG A 375 26.19 1.77 30.24
CA ARG A 375 27.24 2.47 29.48
C ARG A 375 27.31 3.97 29.73
N ILE A 376 26.33 4.52 30.40
CA ILE A 376 26.27 5.95 30.76
C ILE A 376 25.78 6.11 32.19
#